data_d1f2d0cb12cd54bf3c5fd8747d3be772
#
_entry.id   d1f2d0cb12cd54bf3c5fd8747d3be772
#
_cell.length_a   1.000
_cell.length_b   1.000
_cell.length_c   1.000
_cell.angle_alpha   90.00
_cell.angle_beta   90.00
_cell.angle_gamma   90.00
#
_symmetry.space_group_name_H-M   'P 1'
#
loop_
_entity.id
_entity.type
_entity.pdbx_description
1 polymer ?
#
loop_
_entity_poly.entity_id
_entity_poly.type
_entity_poly.pdbx_seq_one_letter_code
_entity_poly.pdbx_strand_id
1 'polypeptide(L)'
;AKICRATITHGIVKNYDISEALKVDGVVKIVLPEDLPNYKFPTAGHPYTLIKEKKDVADRNLLTRKVRLYGDEIAAVIAETKLAAEIAVKKIKVEYEEYPFYLEPEESLAEGSVEIHEGRKNNIIAATDIITGDMEKGFSESEYIFEGEYKTPKVQHCHMESQIAYAYQDVDRRWV
;
A
#
# COMPACT_ATOMS: atom_id res chain seq x y z
N ALA A 1 7.19 5.78 -18.06
CA ALA A 1 6.94 4.46 -17.44
C ALA A 1 5.45 4.27 -17.13
N LYS A 2 5.00 3.01 -17.06
CA LYS A 2 3.65 2.63 -16.62
C LYS A 2 3.76 1.54 -15.56
N ILE A 3 3.06 1.71 -14.47
CA ILE A 3 3.05 0.74 -13.37
C ILE A 3 2.05 -0.39 -13.66
N CYS A 4 2.48 -1.63 -13.46
CA CYS A 4 1.62 -2.80 -13.39
C CYS A 4 1.13 -2.94 -11.94
N ARG A 5 -0.18 -3.01 -11.78
CA ARG A 5 -0.83 -3.05 -10.46
C ARG A 5 -1.42 -4.43 -10.21
N ALA A 6 -1.39 -4.84 -8.95
CA ALA A 6 -2.00 -6.09 -8.51
C ALA A 6 -3.52 -6.08 -8.72
N THR A 7 -4.05 -7.23 -9.11
CA THR A 7 -5.48 -7.46 -9.34
C THR A 7 -6.13 -8.30 -8.24
N ILE A 8 -5.37 -8.61 -7.19
CA ILE A 8 -5.84 -9.27 -5.96
C ILE A 8 -5.76 -8.30 -4.79
N THR A 9 -6.46 -8.61 -3.72
CA THR A 9 -6.51 -7.76 -2.52
C THR A 9 -5.38 -8.07 -1.54
N HIS A 10 -5.07 -9.37 -1.32
CA HIS A 10 -4.01 -9.80 -0.42
C HIS A 10 -3.40 -11.10 -0.93
N GLY A 11 -2.09 -11.21 -0.89
CA GLY A 11 -1.38 -12.39 -1.34
C GLY A 11 0.07 -12.15 -1.76
N ILE A 12 0.59 -13.08 -2.55
CA ILE A 12 1.96 -13.02 -3.08
C ILE A 12 1.95 -13.23 -4.60
N VAL A 13 2.74 -12.44 -5.30
CA VAL A 13 3.07 -12.71 -6.71
C VAL A 13 4.08 -13.85 -6.78
N LYS A 14 3.66 -14.99 -7.29
CA LYS A 14 4.50 -16.18 -7.48
C LYS A 14 5.40 -16.04 -8.70
N ASN A 15 4.81 -15.61 -9.82
CA ASN A 15 5.53 -15.54 -11.09
C ASN A 15 5.01 -14.41 -11.99
N TYR A 16 5.89 -13.96 -12.90
CA TYR A 16 5.57 -13.04 -13.98
C TYR A 16 5.90 -13.68 -15.31
N ASP A 17 4.95 -13.71 -16.25
CA ASP A 17 5.24 -13.94 -17.66
C ASP A 17 5.23 -12.59 -18.38
N ILE A 18 6.43 -12.09 -18.69
CA ILE A 18 6.67 -10.82 -19.36
C ILE A 18 7.00 -10.99 -20.85
N SER A 19 6.98 -12.21 -21.37
CA SER A 19 7.45 -12.57 -22.71
C SER A 19 6.74 -11.80 -23.83
N GLU A 20 5.42 -11.68 -23.75
CA GLU A 20 4.62 -10.94 -24.73
C GLU A 20 4.70 -9.42 -24.52
N ALA A 21 4.95 -8.97 -23.31
CA ALA A 21 5.12 -7.55 -23.02
C ALA A 21 6.45 -7.02 -23.59
N LEU A 22 7.52 -7.82 -23.56
CA LEU A 22 8.82 -7.47 -24.13
C LEU A 22 8.81 -7.38 -25.67
N LYS A 23 7.84 -8.01 -26.34
CA LYS A 23 7.71 -7.95 -27.80
C LYS A 23 6.98 -6.68 -28.30
N VAL A 24 6.48 -5.85 -27.40
CA VAL A 24 5.82 -4.61 -27.79
C VAL A 24 6.87 -3.61 -28.26
N ASP A 25 6.69 -3.10 -29.47
CA ASP A 25 7.60 -2.12 -30.07
C ASP A 25 7.71 -0.85 -29.19
N GLY A 26 8.95 -0.37 -28.98
CA GLY A 26 9.23 0.75 -28.12
C GLY A 26 9.33 0.42 -26.61
N VAL A 27 9.20 -0.85 -26.18
CA VAL A 27 9.49 -1.24 -24.82
C VAL A 27 11.00 -1.30 -24.60
N VAL A 28 11.47 -0.53 -23.61
CA VAL A 28 12.89 -0.43 -23.27
C VAL A 28 13.27 -1.43 -22.18
N LYS A 29 12.45 -1.52 -21.11
CA LYS A 29 12.70 -2.41 -19.98
C LYS A 29 11.40 -2.68 -19.21
N ILE A 30 11.29 -3.89 -18.68
CA ILE A 30 10.31 -4.21 -17.64
C ILE A 30 11.09 -4.38 -16.33
N VAL A 31 10.69 -3.65 -15.31
CA VAL A 31 11.33 -3.63 -13.99
C VAL A 31 10.45 -4.45 -13.05
N LEU A 32 11.05 -5.44 -12.42
CA LEU A 32 10.43 -6.28 -11.40
C LEU A 32 10.97 -5.92 -10.01
N PRO A 33 10.33 -6.36 -8.93
CA PRO A 33 10.82 -6.08 -7.57
C PRO A 33 12.29 -6.44 -7.34
N GLU A 34 12.78 -7.50 -7.96
CA GLU A 34 14.14 -8.00 -7.85
C GLU A 34 15.19 -7.09 -8.52
N ASP A 35 14.77 -6.27 -9.45
CA ASP A 35 15.65 -5.29 -10.13
C ASP A 35 15.95 -4.06 -9.27
N LEU A 36 15.25 -3.91 -8.14
CA LEU A 36 15.32 -2.72 -7.29
C LEU A 36 16.01 -3.01 -5.97
N PRO A 37 16.67 -2.00 -5.37
CA PRO A 37 17.22 -2.15 -4.04
C PRO A 37 16.12 -2.41 -3.01
N ASN A 38 16.41 -3.31 -2.06
CA ASN A 38 15.47 -3.62 -0.98
C ASN A 38 15.44 -2.50 0.07
N TYR A 39 14.89 -1.36 -0.32
CA TYR A 39 14.66 -0.23 0.57
C TYR A 39 13.20 -0.20 0.99
N LYS A 40 12.94 -0.15 2.29
CA LYS A 40 11.60 -0.12 2.86
C LYS A 40 11.24 1.28 3.38
N PHE A 41 10.03 1.69 3.11
CA PHE A 41 9.49 2.98 3.56
C PHE A 41 8.03 2.81 4.03
N PRO A 42 7.52 3.73 4.84
CA PRO A 42 6.10 3.75 5.22
C PRO A 42 5.23 4.25 4.07
N THR A 43 4.00 3.78 3.99
CA THR A 43 3.03 4.18 2.95
C THR A 43 2.62 5.64 3.07
N ALA A 44 2.41 6.09 4.30
CA ALA A 44 2.06 7.47 4.63
C ALA A 44 2.46 7.73 6.09
N GLY A 45 2.40 8.95 6.54
CA GLY A 45 2.27 9.25 7.92
C GLY A 45 3.42 9.95 8.61
N HIS A 46 3.96 9.40 9.68
CA HIS A 46 4.76 10.07 10.69
C HIS A 46 6.24 9.61 10.70
N PRO A 47 6.95 9.58 9.56
CA PRO A 47 8.34 9.12 9.52
C PRO A 47 9.26 10.01 10.36
N TYR A 48 8.84 11.25 10.60
CA TYR A 48 9.62 12.26 11.33
C TYR A 48 9.32 12.33 12.82
N THR A 49 8.37 11.51 13.32
CA THR A 49 8.12 11.49 14.78
C THR A 49 9.37 10.99 15.53
N LEU A 50 9.71 11.68 16.61
CA LEU A 50 10.79 11.25 17.50
C LEU A 50 10.35 10.10 18.41
N ILE A 51 9.06 9.91 18.59
CA ILE A 51 8.47 8.86 19.41
C ILE A 51 8.45 7.57 18.61
N LYS A 52 9.29 6.61 18.98
CA LYS A 52 9.49 5.35 18.24
C LYS A 52 8.19 4.57 18.04
N GLU A 53 7.34 4.53 19.04
CA GLU A 53 6.07 3.80 19.07
C GLU A 53 5.02 4.41 18.12
N LYS A 54 5.20 5.68 17.76
CA LYS A 54 4.31 6.41 16.83
C LYS A 54 4.83 6.43 15.40
N LYS A 55 5.95 5.78 15.10
CA LYS A 55 6.43 5.65 13.74
C LYS A 55 5.58 4.65 12.97
N ASP A 56 5.26 5.01 11.74
CA ASP A 56 4.57 4.12 10.82
C ASP A 56 5.42 2.91 10.46
N VAL A 57 4.74 1.83 10.08
CA VAL A 57 5.42 0.59 9.65
C VAL A 57 6.12 0.84 8.32
N ALA A 58 7.44 0.70 8.31
CA ALA A 58 8.25 0.80 7.10
C ALA A 58 8.44 -0.61 6.51
N ASP A 59 7.44 -1.12 5.80
CA ASP A 59 7.46 -2.44 5.19
C ASP A 59 7.07 -2.45 3.70
N ARG A 60 6.87 -1.27 3.11
CA ARG A 60 6.57 -1.09 1.70
C ARG A 60 7.83 -0.89 0.88
N ASN A 61 7.97 -1.64 -0.19
CA ASN A 61 8.97 -1.44 -1.24
C ASN A 61 8.37 -0.61 -2.41
N LEU A 62 9.23 -0.08 -3.28
CA LEU A 62 8.78 0.65 -4.47
C LEU A 62 7.97 -0.23 -5.42
N LEU A 63 8.42 -1.47 -5.64
CA LEU A 63 7.65 -2.55 -6.24
C LEU A 63 7.67 -3.73 -5.28
N THR A 64 6.57 -4.47 -5.18
CA THR A 64 6.44 -5.55 -4.20
C THR A 64 5.90 -6.83 -4.80
N ARG A 65 6.36 -7.98 -4.27
CA ARG A 65 5.67 -9.26 -4.50
C ARG A 65 4.57 -9.50 -3.47
N LYS A 66 4.68 -8.93 -2.26
CA LYS A 66 3.63 -9.06 -1.24
C LYS A 66 2.56 -8.00 -1.46
N VAL A 67 1.42 -8.44 -1.91
CA VAL A 67 0.24 -7.62 -2.14
C VAL A 67 -0.55 -7.51 -0.84
N ARG A 68 -0.81 -6.29 -0.37
CA ARG A 68 -1.60 -5.99 0.83
C ARG A 68 -2.85 -5.18 0.52
N LEU A 69 -2.90 -4.63 -0.70
CA LEU A 69 -4.00 -3.79 -1.16
C LEU A 69 -4.22 -4.03 -2.66
N TYR A 70 -5.48 -4.07 -3.08
CA TYR A 70 -5.81 -4.05 -4.50
C TYR A 70 -5.17 -2.82 -5.17
N GLY A 71 -4.40 -3.08 -6.22
CA GLY A 71 -3.70 -2.02 -6.93
C GLY A 71 -2.26 -1.73 -6.47
N ASP A 72 -1.70 -2.52 -5.54
CA ASP A 72 -0.28 -2.42 -5.19
C ASP A 72 0.63 -2.51 -6.42
N GLU A 73 1.75 -1.80 -6.38
CA GLU A 73 2.72 -1.69 -7.45
C GLU A 73 3.58 -2.96 -7.50
N ILE A 74 3.37 -3.80 -8.54
CA ILE A 74 4.04 -5.11 -8.64
C ILE A 74 5.10 -5.19 -9.75
N ALA A 75 5.02 -4.34 -10.76
CA ALA A 75 6.03 -4.21 -11.81
C ALA A 75 5.92 -2.84 -12.48
N ALA A 76 6.93 -2.44 -13.27
CA ALA A 76 6.89 -1.23 -14.07
C ALA A 76 7.40 -1.49 -15.48
N VAL A 77 6.74 -0.91 -16.48
CA VAL A 77 7.17 -0.93 -17.87
C VAL A 77 7.75 0.42 -18.24
N ILE A 78 8.98 0.43 -18.74
CA ILE A 78 9.65 1.59 -19.33
C ILE A 78 9.57 1.44 -20.84
N ALA A 79 9.05 2.44 -21.51
CA ALA A 79 8.92 2.45 -22.96
C ALA A 79 9.15 3.86 -23.52
N GLU A 80 9.46 3.94 -24.80
CA GLU A 80 9.69 5.21 -25.54
C GLU A 80 8.42 6.05 -25.61
N THR A 81 7.24 5.42 -25.66
CA THR A 81 5.96 6.11 -25.72
C THR A 81 5.02 5.65 -24.62
N LYS A 82 4.09 6.53 -24.23
CA LYS A 82 3.03 6.20 -23.29
C LYS A 82 2.18 5.03 -23.78
N LEU A 83 1.83 5.02 -25.06
CA LEU A 83 1.01 3.98 -25.67
C LEU A 83 1.69 2.61 -25.61
N ALA A 84 2.98 2.53 -25.95
CA ALA A 84 3.76 1.30 -25.86
C ALA A 84 3.77 0.75 -24.42
N ALA A 85 4.00 1.63 -23.44
CA ALA A 85 3.96 1.24 -22.02
C ALA A 85 2.58 0.73 -21.58
N GLU A 86 1.50 1.35 -22.03
CA GLU A 86 0.13 0.95 -21.69
C GLU A 86 -0.26 -0.40 -22.34
N ILE A 87 0.16 -0.63 -23.58
CA ILE A 87 -0.04 -1.91 -24.27
C ILE A 87 0.75 -3.02 -23.57
N ALA A 88 2.02 -2.77 -23.26
CA ALA A 88 2.90 -3.76 -22.66
C ALA A 88 2.45 -4.17 -21.25
N VAL A 89 2.03 -3.23 -20.39
CA VAL A 89 1.49 -3.55 -19.07
C VAL A 89 0.35 -4.55 -19.14
N LYS A 90 -0.56 -4.41 -20.12
CA LYS A 90 -1.70 -5.32 -20.30
C LYS A 90 -1.31 -6.72 -20.77
N LYS A 91 -0.09 -6.90 -21.28
CA LYS A 91 0.43 -8.19 -21.72
C LYS A 91 1.23 -8.93 -20.65
N ILE A 92 1.52 -8.30 -19.53
CA ILE A 92 2.13 -8.97 -18.40
C ILE A 92 1.09 -9.90 -17.78
N LYS A 93 1.42 -11.19 -17.68
CA LYS A 93 0.61 -12.16 -16.95
C LYS A 93 1.24 -12.38 -15.60
N VAL A 94 0.41 -12.40 -14.56
CA VAL A 94 0.85 -12.52 -13.17
C VAL A 94 0.15 -13.70 -12.53
N GLU A 95 0.92 -14.56 -11.91
CA GLU A 95 0.43 -15.68 -11.12
C GLU A 95 0.49 -15.31 -9.65
N TYR A 96 -0.64 -15.46 -8.95
CA TYR A 96 -0.77 -15.09 -7.55
C TYR A 96 -1.03 -16.33 -6.68
N GLU A 97 -0.57 -16.25 -5.44
CA GLU A 97 -1.10 -17.02 -4.31
C GLU A 97 -1.90 -16.07 -3.46
N GLU A 98 -3.23 -16.27 -3.44
CA GLU A 98 -4.14 -15.39 -2.73
C GLU A 98 -4.28 -15.80 -1.26
N TYR A 99 -4.37 -14.80 -0.39
CA TYR A 99 -4.58 -14.95 1.04
C TYR A 99 -5.92 -14.34 1.44
N PRO A 100 -6.46 -14.73 2.61
CA PRO A 100 -7.61 -14.03 3.18
C PRO A 100 -7.38 -12.53 3.29
N PHE A 101 -8.41 -11.75 3.04
CA PHE A 101 -8.40 -10.29 3.17
C PHE A 101 -9.60 -9.83 4.00
N TYR A 102 -9.54 -8.64 4.53
CA TYR A 102 -10.55 -8.08 5.42
C TYR A 102 -11.01 -6.73 4.90
N LEU A 103 -12.32 -6.50 4.92
CA LEU A 103 -12.91 -5.21 4.54
C LEU A 103 -13.31 -4.39 5.75
N GLU A 104 -13.64 -5.06 6.86
CA GLU A 104 -14.05 -4.43 8.11
C GLU A 104 -12.96 -4.60 9.18
N PRO A 105 -12.75 -3.58 10.04
CA PRO A 105 -11.74 -3.63 11.11
C PRO A 105 -11.96 -4.81 12.07
N GLU A 106 -13.22 -5.12 12.39
CA GLU A 106 -13.60 -6.19 13.32
C GLU A 106 -13.12 -7.57 12.83
N GLU A 107 -13.25 -7.82 11.53
CA GLU A 107 -12.75 -9.06 10.91
C GLU A 107 -11.23 -9.14 10.99
N SER A 108 -10.56 -8.03 10.79
CA SER A 108 -9.10 -7.91 10.83
C SER A 108 -8.54 -8.10 12.25
N LEU A 109 -9.30 -7.69 13.28
CA LEU A 109 -8.93 -7.82 14.69
C LEU A 109 -9.24 -9.21 15.27
N ALA A 110 -10.04 -10.03 14.59
CA ALA A 110 -10.47 -11.34 15.08
C ALA A 110 -9.28 -12.26 15.38
N GLU A 111 -9.45 -13.12 16.36
CA GLU A 111 -8.45 -14.14 16.70
C GLU A 111 -8.23 -15.08 15.51
N GLY A 112 -6.97 -15.32 15.16
CA GLY A 112 -6.60 -16.15 14.00
C GLY A 112 -6.65 -15.44 12.66
N SER A 113 -6.90 -14.12 12.62
CA SER A 113 -6.77 -13.34 11.40
C SER A 113 -5.35 -13.40 10.85
N VAL A 114 -5.21 -13.42 9.50
CA VAL A 114 -3.91 -13.40 8.84
C VAL A 114 -3.26 -12.04 8.98
N GLU A 115 -1.98 -12.01 9.35
CA GLU A 115 -1.21 -10.75 9.46
C GLU A 115 -1.00 -10.11 8.08
N ILE A 116 -1.51 -8.91 7.90
CA ILE A 116 -1.30 -8.08 6.71
C ILE A 116 0.11 -7.45 6.75
N HIS A 117 0.48 -6.90 7.92
CA HIS A 117 1.81 -6.37 8.19
C HIS A 117 2.56 -7.29 9.14
N GLU A 118 3.72 -7.78 8.73
CA GLU A 118 4.51 -8.76 9.48
C GLU A 118 4.84 -8.27 10.89
N GLY A 119 4.61 -9.14 11.88
CA GLY A 119 4.85 -8.83 13.29
C GLY A 119 3.80 -7.90 13.92
N ARG A 120 2.69 -7.67 13.25
CA ARG A 120 1.57 -6.88 13.78
C ARG A 120 0.40 -7.77 14.16
N LYS A 121 0.50 -8.34 15.37
CA LYS A 121 -0.53 -9.22 15.92
C LYS A 121 -1.91 -8.57 15.86
N ASN A 122 -2.91 -9.32 15.40
CA ASN A 122 -4.28 -8.88 15.19
C ASN A 122 -4.38 -7.62 14.30
N ASN A 123 -3.41 -7.42 13.40
CA ASN A 123 -3.35 -6.30 12.47
C ASN A 123 -3.38 -4.90 13.12
N ILE A 124 -3.03 -4.80 14.41
CA ILE A 124 -2.96 -3.52 15.13
C ILE A 124 -1.64 -2.82 14.77
N ILE A 125 -1.74 -1.73 14.03
CA ILE A 125 -0.57 -0.94 13.62
C ILE A 125 -0.16 0.02 14.71
N ALA A 126 -1.13 0.71 15.33
CA ALA A 126 -0.92 1.64 16.43
C ALA A 126 -2.14 1.70 17.34
N ALA A 127 -1.90 2.00 18.60
CA ALA A 127 -2.94 2.29 19.56
C ALA A 127 -2.59 3.62 20.29
N THR A 128 -3.59 4.40 20.61
CA THR A 128 -3.42 5.63 21.39
C THR A 128 -4.56 5.75 22.39
N ASP A 129 -4.21 5.87 23.65
CA ASP A 129 -5.17 6.11 24.72
C ASP A 129 -5.10 7.60 25.12
N ILE A 130 -6.26 8.23 25.18
CA ILE A 130 -6.43 9.59 25.68
C ILE A 130 -7.33 9.50 26.91
N ILE A 131 -6.75 9.69 28.07
CA ILE A 131 -7.46 9.58 29.36
C ILE A 131 -7.47 10.97 30.00
N THR A 132 -8.66 11.49 30.32
CA THR A 132 -8.85 12.76 31.01
C THR A 132 -9.94 12.60 32.05
N GLY A 133 -9.61 12.94 33.31
CA GLY A 133 -10.53 12.83 34.44
C GLY A 133 -10.73 11.38 34.91
N ASP A 134 -11.82 11.18 35.64
CA ASP A 134 -12.23 9.88 36.19
C ASP A 134 -13.55 9.45 35.53
N MET A 135 -13.47 8.46 34.67
CA MET A 135 -14.58 8.00 33.85
C MET A 135 -15.61 7.23 34.68
N GLU A 136 -15.16 6.41 35.64
CA GLU A 136 -16.06 5.65 36.52
C GLU A 136 -16.89 6.58 37.42
N LYS A 137 -16.22 7.59 37.99
CA LYS A 137 -16.91 8.60 38.75
C LYS A 137 -17.91 9.39 37.88
N GLY A 138 -17.49 9.77 36.66
CA GLY A 138 -18.35 10.47 35.73
C GLY A 138 -19.65 9.70 35.44
N PHE A 139 -19.55 8.41 35.16
CA PHE A 139 -20.72 7.55 34.95
C PHE A 139 -21.59 7.38 36.19
N SER A 140 -20.96 7.20 37.36
CA SER A 140 -21.69 7.02 38.61
C SER A 140 -22.45 8.26 39.09
N GLU A 141 -21.99 9.46 38.72
CA GLU A 141 -22.61 10.73 39.06
C GLU A 141 -23.60 11.24 37.98
N SER A 142 -23.68 10.55 36.81
CA SER A 142 -24.56 10.95 35.72
C SER A 142 -26.00 10.53 35.98
N GLU A 143 -26.93 11.45 35.79
CA GLU A 143 -28.37 11.16 35.91
C GLU A 143 -28.88 10.33 34.71
N TYR A 144 -28.29 10.55 33.52
CA TYR A 144 -28.64 9.84 32.29
C TYR A 144 -27.39 9.42 31.54
N ILE A 145 -27.39 8.20 30.99
CA ILE A 145 -26.33 7.65 30.15
C ILE A 145 -26.95 7.25 28.80
N PHE A 146 -26.33 7.67 27.72
CA PHE A 146 -26.73 7.32 26.37
C PHE A 146 -25.55 6.64 25.66
N GLU A 147 -25.83 5.50 25.03
CA GLU A 147 -24.86 4.79 24.18
C GLU A 147 -25.34 4.79 22.73
N GLY A 148 -24.41 4.84 21.80
CA GLY A 148 -24.71 4.78 20.36
C GLY A 148 -23.51 4.33 19.58
N GLU A 149 -23.76 3.54 18.54
CA GLU A 149 -22.76 3.12 17.55
C GLU A 149 -22.95 3.94 16.26
N TYR A 150 -21.86 4.51 15.76
CA TYR A 150 -21.87 5.35 14.56
C TYR A 150 -20.83 4.85 13.58
N LYS A 151 -21.22 4.63 12.32
CA LYS A 151 -20.33 4.18 11.25
C LYS A 151 -20.32 5.19 10.11
N THR A 152 -19.15 5.63 9.70
CA THR A 152 -18.96 6.48 8.53
C THR A 152 -18.41 5.68 7.36
N PRO A 153 -18.84 5.91 6.11
CA PRO A 153 -18.30 5.22 4.96
C PRO A 153 -16.86 5.67 4.67
N LYS A 154 -16.07 4.78 4.08
CA LYS A 154 -14.78 5.16 3.49
C LYS A 154 -15.03 6.05 2.27
N VAL A 155 -14.34 7.17 2.18
CA VAL A 155 -14.48 8.12 1.08
C VAL A 155 -13.13 8.38 0.44
N GLN A 156 -13.07 8.29 -0.90
CA GLN A 156 -11.91 8.70 -1.68
C GLN A 156 -12.06 10.16 -2.10
N HIS A 157 -11.00 10.94 -1.97
CA HIS A 157 -10.99 12.38 -2.32
C HIS A 157 -11.21 12.65 -3.82
N CYS A 158 -10.87 11.69 -4.68
CA CYS A 158 -11.04 11.77 -6.14
C CYS A 158 -10.48 13.07 -6.73
N HIS A 159 -9.22 13.37 -6.46
CA HIS A 159 -8.54 14.55 -7.01
C HIS A 159 -8.59 14.56 -8.54
N MET A 160 -8.92 15.70 -9.12
CA MET A 160 -8.91 15.89 -10.58
C MET A 160 -7.49 15.93 -11.15
N GLU A 161 -6.52 16.43 -10.37
CA GLU A 161 -5.12 16.46 -10.73
C GLU A 161 -4.49 15.07 -10.61
N SER A 162 -3.90 14.58 -11.71
CA SER A 162 -3.16 13.32 -11.72
C SER A 162 -1.78 13.49 -11.13
N GLN A 163 -1.34 12.53 -10.33
CA GLN A 163 0.02 12.51 -9.79
C GLN A 163 1.01 12.10 -10.87
N ILE A 164 2.04 12.92 -11.08
CA ILE A 164 3.11 12.72 -12.05
C ILE A 164 4.45 12.91 -11.35
N ALA A 165 5.41 12.02 -11.63
CA ALA A 165 6.80 12.20 -11.24
C ALA A 165 7.66 12.35 -12.51
N TYR A 166 8.56 13.32 -12.50
CA TYR A 166 9.49 13.60 -13.55
C TYR A 166 10.90 13.68 -12.99
N ALA A 167 11.85 12.99 -13.62
CA ALA A 167 13.25 12.99 -13.18
C ALA A 167 14.18 13.14 -14.39
N TYR A 168 15.23 13.93 -14.23
CA TYR A 168 16.26 14.14 -15.26
C TYR A 168 17.63 14.39 -14.61
N GLN A 169 18.69 14.31 -15.42
CA GLN A 169 20.01 14.76 -15.00
C GLN A 169 20.25 16.19 -15.47
N ASP A 170 20.67 17.06 -14.56
CA ASP A 170 21.09 18.41 -14.89
C ASP A 170 22.48 18.44 -15.59
N VAL A 171 22.95 19.62 -15.90
CA VAL A 171 24.25 19.85 -16.57
C VAL A 171 25.44 19.35 -15.72
N ASP A 172 25.29 19.28 -14.41
CA ASP A 172 26.29 18.77 -13.47
C ASP A 172 26.12 17.27 -13.19
N ARG A 173 25.26 16.57 -13.94
CA ARG A 173 24.92 15.15 -13.79
C ARG A 173 24.26 14.80 -12.45
N ARG A 174 23.63 15.77 -11.79
CA ARG A 174 22.83 15.51 -10.59
C ARG A 174 21.41 15.12 -11.00
N TRP A 175 20.83 14.17 -10.28
CA TRP A 175 19.43 13.84 -10.47
C TRP A 175 18.53 14.88 -9.83
N VAL A 176 17.60 15.38 -10.62
CA VAL A 176 16.58 16.36 -10.22
C VAL A 176 15.21 15.75 -10.36
#